data_83795bb90e4f8a6f101840cd4e71cfc9
#
_entry.id   83795bb90e4f8a6f101840cd4e71cfc9
#
_cell.length_a   1.000
_cell.length_b   1.000
_cell.length_c   1.000
_cell.angle_alpha   90.00
_cell.angle_beta   90.00
_cell.angle_gamma   90.00
#
_symmetry.space_group_name_H-M   'P 1'
#
loop_
_entity.id
_entity.type
_entity.pdbx_description
1 polymer ?
#
loop_
_entity_poly.entity_id
_entity_poly.type
_entity_poly.pdbx_seq_one_letter_code
_entity_poly.pdbx_strand_id
1 'polypeptide(L)'
;LTLGGTGKTPLVTWTARQCLAGGSQPAVVSRGYGAGPGQTSDEAAELALVLPGVAHVADRDRVAAAAVAVSHGARAIVLDDGFQHRRLARDLDIVAVDATDPFGCGHLFPRGMLREPLGGLARAHAVVLTRADAIEPDRRREIVAALADLCGRRGPQVWAQAAHAPHRLRTTSGRELPLDAVRGQRVAAFCGIGNPAAFRRTLERLGAC
;
A
#
# COMPACT_ATOMS: atom_id res chain seq x y z
N LEU A 1 7.54 -6.67 0.32
CA LEU A 1 8.48 -7.75 0.00
C LEU A 1 8.24 -8.35 -1.37
N THR A 2 6.98 -8.46 -1.81
CA THR A 2 6.62 -9.05 -3.10
C THR A 2 6.45 -7.98 -4.19
N LEU A 3 6.58 -8.39 -5.43
CA LEU A 3 6.14 -7.64 -6.59
C LEU A 3 4.61 -7.68 -6.67
N GLY A 4 4.00 -6.59 -7.19
CA GLY A 4 2.56 -6.51 -7.40
C GLY A 4 1.79 -5.66 -6.39
N GLY A 5 0.48 -5.61 -6.56
CA GLY A 5 -0.43 -4.76 -5.78
C GLY A 5 -0.74 -5.30 -4.38
N THR A 6 0.20 -5.22 -3.46
CA THR A 6 0.06 -5.71 -2.08
C THR A 6 -0.70 -4.76 -1.15
N GLY A 7 -1.34 -3.71 -1.68
CA GLY A 7 -2.04 -2.72 -0.85
C GLY A 7 -1.14 -1.63 -0.27
N LYS A 8 0.02 -1.36 -0.87
CA LYS A 8 0.96 -0.30 -0.41
C LYS A 8 0.34 1.09 -0.49
N THR A 9 -0.25 1.47 -1.61
CA THR A 9 -0.80 2.81 -1.81
C THR A 9 -1.89 3.18 -0.79
N PRO A 10 -2.88 2.31 -0.47
CA PRO A 10 -3.80 2.55 0.64
C PRO A 10 -3.09 2.73 1.99
N LEU A 11 -2.04 1.97 2.26
CA LEU A 11 -1.28 2.07 3.50
C LEU A 11 -0.48 3.36 3.58
N VAL A 12 0.17 3.78 2.49
CA VAL A 12 0.85 5.10 2.36
C VAL A 12 -0.15 6.22 2.61
N THR A 13 -1.32 6.17 1.97
CA THR A 13 -2.39 7.15 2.15
C THR A 13 -2.87 7.21 3.60
N TRP A 14 -3.08 6.06 4.23
CA TRP A 14 -3.47 5.97 5.63
C TRP A 14 -2.39 6.57 6.55
N THR A 15 -1.12 6.20 6.34
CA THR A 15 0.01 6.70 7.14
C THR A 15 0.14 8.22 7.04
N ALA A 16 0.05 8.79 5.82
CA ALA A 16 0.10 10.23 5.63
C ALA A 16 -1.06 10.94 6.34
N ARG A 17 -2.26 10.38 6.30
CA ARG A 17 -3.43 10.91 7.04
C ARG A 17 -3.23 10.85 8.56
N GLN A 18 -2.59 9.79 9.08
CA GLN A 18 -2.28 9.74 10.52
C GLN A 18 -1.27 10.82 10.92
N CYS A 19 -0.25 11.08 10.08
CA CYS A 19 0.66 12.20 10.32
C CYS A 19 -0.07 13.55 10.35
N LEU A 20 -0.99 13.81 9.40
CA LEU A 20 -1.81 15.02 9.39
C LEU A 20 -2.68 15.13 10.64
N ALA A 21 -3.35 14.04 11.02
CA ALA A 21 -4.20 13.99 12.23
C ALA A 21 -3.39 14.24 13.51
N GLY A 22 -2.11 13.83 13.54
CA GLY A 22 -1.16 14.11 14.60
C GLY A 22 -0.52 15.50 14.54
N GLY A 23 -0.94 16.38 13.62
CA GLY A 23 -0.41 17.74 13.48
C GLY A 23 0.94 17.85 12.76
N SER A 24 1.44 16.75 12.18
CA SER A 24 2.64 16.77 11.34
C SER A 24 2.28 17.11 9.91
N GLN A 25 3.20 17.77 9.19
CA GLN A 25 3.10 18.02 7.76
C GLN A 25 3.85 16.88 7.02
N PRO A 26 3.15 15.89 6.45
CA PRO A 26 3.80 14.80 5.72
C PRO A 26 4.13 15.20 4.29
N ALA A 27 5.14 14.53 3.71
CA ALA A 27 5.32 14.41 2.28
C ALA A 27 5.47 12.94 1.89
N VAL A 28 4.93 12.57 0.74
CA VAL A 28 5.14 11.24 0.16
C VAL A 28 6.33 11.30 -0.79
N VAL A 29 7.25 10.36 -0.64
CA VAL A 29 8.42 10.23 -1.53
C VAL A 29 8.36 8.88 -2.23
N SER A 30 8.36 8.88 -3.57
CA SER A 30 8.30 7.68 -4.39
C SER A 30 9.41 7.63 -5.45
N ARG A 31 9.49 6.53 -6.20
CA ARG A 31 10.53 6.36 -7.24
C ARG A 31 10.22 7.10 -8.55
N GLY A 32 8.95 7.47 -8.79
CA GLY A 32 8.56 8.09 -10.04
C GLY A 32 8.63 7.12 -11.23
N TYR A 33 8.06 5.95 -11.09
CA TYR A 33 7.95 5.02 -12.21
C TYR A 33 7.08 5.61 -13.32
N GLY A 34 7.52 5.47 -14.58
CA GLY A 34 6.72 5.80 -15.75
C GLY A 34 6.62 7.28 -16.09
N ALA A 35 7.14 8.20 -15.28
CA ALA A 35 7.16 9.61 -15.63
C ALA A 35 8.44 9.97 -16.43
N GLY A 36 8.25 10.55 -17.62
CA GLY A 36 9.31 11.26 -18.32
C GLY A 36 9.68 12.57 -17.61
N PRO A 37 10.77 13.24 -17.98
CA PRO A 37 11.13 14.54 -17.43
C PRO A 37 9.96 15.53 -17.57
N GLY A 38 9.49 16.07 -16.43
CA GLY A 38 8.38 17.02 -16.39
C GLY A 38 6.96 16.43 -16.48
N GLN A 39 6.82 15.10 -16.49
CA GLN A 39 5.52 14.43 -16.46
C GLN A 39 5.16 13.96 -15.05
N THR A 40 3.90 14.14 -14.68
CA THR A 40 3.34 13.58 -13.44
C THR A 40 3.07 12.08 -13.67
N SER A 41 3.60 11.21 -12.82
CA SER A 41 3.26 9.78 -12.88
C SER A 41 1.80 9.54 -12.50
N ASP A 42 1.20 8.46 -13.00
CA ASP A 42 -0.17 8.07 -12.62
C ASP A 42 -0.31 7.92 -11.09
N GLU A 43 0.72 7.37 -10.42
CA GLU A 43 0.77 7.29 -8.96
C GLU A 43 0.72 8.66 -8.28
N ALA A 44 1.44 9.66 -8.84
CA ALA A 44 1.42 11.02 -8.29
C ALA A 44 0.05 11.69 -8.50
N ALA A 45 -0.58 11.47 -9.65
CA ALA A 45 -1.93 11.97 -9.93
C ALA A 45 -2.97 11.33 -8.99
N GLU A 46 -2.90 10.02 -8.76
CA GLU A 46 -3.76 9.31 -7.80
C GLU A 46 -3.56 9.83 -6.38
N LEU A 47 -2.31 9.97 -5.92
CA LEU A 47 -2.00 10.49 -4.59
C LEU A 47 -2.50 11.93 -4.41
N ALA A 48 -2.39 12.80 -5.40
CA ALA A 48 -2.91 14.15 -5.34
C ALA A 48 -4.44 14.21 -5.17
N LEU A 49 -5.16 13.25 -5.75
CA LEU A 49 -6.62 13.13 -5.59
C LEU A 49 -7.02 12.65 -4.19
N VAL A 50 -6.26 11.71 -3.60
CA VAL A 50 -6.63 11.07 -2.33
C VAL A 50 -5.99 11.74 -1.11
N LEU A 51 -4.93 12.55 -1.31
CA LEU A 51 -4.18 13.29 -0.29
C LEU A 51 -4.03 14.77 -0.70
N PRO A 52 -5.13 15.53 -0.86
CA PRO A 52 -5.02 16.94 -1.21
C PRO A 52 -4.21 17.70 -0.16
N GLY A 53 -3.25 18.53 -0.61
CA GLY A 53 -2.37 19.31 0.27
C GLY A 53 -1.16 18.56 0.83
N VAL A 54 -0.98 17.28 0.53
CA VAL A 54 0.25 16.53 0.86
C VAL A 54 1.20 16.60 -0.33
N ALA A 55 2.42 17.07 -0.09
CA ALA A 55 3.45 17.12 -1.13
C ALA A 55 3.84 15.69 -1.57
N HIS A 56 4.00 15.50 -2.89
CA HIS A 56 4.55 14.28 -3.44
C HIS A 56 5.83 14.61 -4.23
N VAL A 57 6.93 13.98 -3.86
CA VAL A 57 8.23 14.15 -4.52
C VAL A 57 8.66 12.79 -5.10
N ALA A 58 8.78 12.75 -6.42
CA ALA A 58 9.17 11.56 -7.14
C ALA A 58 10.60 11.70 -7.68
N ASP A 59 11.53 10.88 -7.18
CA ASP A 59 12.91 10.84 -7.65
C ASP A 59 13.51 9.44 -7.41
N ARG A 60 14.44 9.02 -8.27
CA ARG A 60 15.22 7.79 -8.09
C ARG A 60 16.14 7.89 -6.88
N ASP A 61 16.71 9.05 -6.61
CA ASP A 61 17.45 9.33 -5.37
C ASP A 61 16.48 9.81 -4.27
N ARG A 62 16.07 8.87 -3.44
CA ARG A 62 15.15 9.13 -2.30
C ARG A 62 15.75 10.07 -1.27
N VAL A 63 17.08 10.14 -1.16
CA VAL A 63 17.74 11.06 -0.21
C VAL A 63 17.56 12.50 -0.71
N ALA A 64 17.81 12.73 -2.00
CA ALA A 64 17.56 14.04 -2.63
C ALA A 64 16.08 14.42 -2.56
N ALA A 65 15.18 13.49 -2.89
CA ALA A 65 13.74 13.72 -2.79
C ALA A 65 13.28 14.08 -1.37
N ALA A 66 13.79 13.38 -0.36
CA ALA A 66 13.48 13.70 1.04
C ALA A 66 14.01 15.08 1.44
N ALA A 67 15.22 15.46 1.01
CA ALA A 67 15.78 16.78 1.26
C ALA A 67 14.92 17.89 0.62
N VAL A 68 14.44 17.70 -0.61
CA VAL A 68 13.50 18.61 -1.27
C VAL A 68 12.20 18.70 -0.48
N ALA A 69 11.62 17.58 -0.06
CA ALA A 69 10.39 17.59 0.72
C ALA A 69 10.56 18.37 2.05
N VAL A 70 11.68 18.18 2.74
CA VAL A 70 12.01 18.90 3.99
C VAL A 70 12.18 20.40 3.73
N SER A 71 12.85 20.81 2.64
CA SER A 71 13.02 22.23 2.29
C SER A 71 11.68 22.92 1.99
N HIS A 72 10.66 22.16 1.57
CA HIS A 72 9.28 22.63 1.38
C HIS A 72 8.41 22.53 2.65
N GLY A 73 9.02 22.26 3.80
CA GLY A 73 8.34 22.29 5.10
C GLY A 73 7.78 20.96 5.58
N ALA A 74 8.08 19.84 4.91
CA ALA A 74 7.67 18.52 5.41
C ALA A 74 8.38 18.20 6.74
N ARG A 75 7.60 17.70 7.70
CA ARG A 75 8.08 17.25 9.02
C ARG A 75 8.03 15.73 9.18
N ALA A 76 7.34 15.05 8.29
CA ALA A 76 7.30 13.61 8.20
C ALA A 76 7.47 13.18 6.74
N ILE A 77 8.28 12.18 6.48
CA ILE A 77 8.48 11.61 5.15
C ILE A 77 7.89 10.21 5.11
N VAL A 78 6.92 9.99 4.25
CA VAL A 78 6.35 8.68 3.97
C VAL A 78 6.95 8.15 2.68
N LEU A 79 7.80 7.12 2.78
CA LEU A 79 8.42 6.49 1.61
C LEU A 79 7.47 5.45 1.01
N ASP A 80 7.01 5.68 -0.22
CA ASP A 80 6.33 4.64 -0.99
C ASP A 80 7.38 3.70 -1.60
N ASP A 81 7.14 2.39 -1.41
CA ASP A 81 8.03 1.31 -1.85
C ASP A 81 9.49 1.49 -1.37
N GLY A 82 9.64 1.95 -0.11
CA GLY A 82 10.93 2.34 0.47
C GLY A 82 11.69 1.22 1.20
N PHE A 83 11.12 0.04 1.44
CA PHE A 83 11.70 -0.97 2.33
C PHE A 83 13.07 -1.49 1.88
N GLN A 84 13.30 -1.64 0.58
CA GLN A 84 14.60 -2.01 0.01
C GLN A 84 15.60 -0.84 -0.07
N HIS A 85 15.14 0.42 0.09
CA HIS A 85 16.02 1.59 0.00
C HIS A 85 16.69 1.88 1.35
N ARG A 86 17.87 1.31 1.59
CA ARG A 86 18.55 1.34 2.89
C ARG A 86 19.44 2.57 3.13
N ARG A 87 19.62 3.44 2.13
CA ARG A 87 20.46 4.65 2.23
C ARG A 87 19.83 5.77 3.07
N LEU A 88 18.51 5.82 3.14
CA LEU A 88 17.78 6.78 3.95
C LEU A 88 17.45 6.14 5.29
N ALA A 89 17.86 6.76 6.41
CA ALA A 89 17.48 6.33 7.75
C ALA A 89 15.95 6.43 7.93
N ARG A 90 15.38 5.50 8.68
CA ARG A 90 13.94 5.44 8.93
C ARG A 90 13.66 5.17 10.39
N ASP A 91 12.69 5.89 10.93
CA ASP A 91 12.21 5.70 12.30
C ASP A 91 11.22 4.53 12.37
N LEU A 92 10.47 4.29 11.27
CA LEU A 92 9.44 3.27 11.20
C LEU A 92 9.42 2.61 9.82
N ASP A 93 9.59 1.29 9.79
CA ASP A 93 9.37 0.45 8.61
C ASP A 93 8.06 -0.33 8.77
N ILE A 94 7.09 -0.05 7.92
CA ILE A 94 5.82 -0.78 7.84
C ILE A 94 5.82 -1.61 6.55
N VAL A 95 5.60 -2.91 6.66
CA VAL A 95 5.58 -3.81 5.51
C VAL A 95 4.18 -4.35 5.27
N ALA A 96 3.65 -4.13 4.08
CA ALA A 96 2.41 -4.76 3.62
C ALA A 96 2.71 -6.17 3.11
N VAL A 97 1.98 -7.16 3.63
CA VAL A 97 2.00 -8.55 3.18
C VAL A 97 0.60 -8.93 2.72
N ASP A 98 0.47 -9.40 1.50
CA ASP A 98 -0.80 -9.84 0.94
C ASP A 98 -1.21 -11.19 1.55
N ALA A 99 -2.33 -11.24 2.26
CA ALA A 99 -2.83 -12.47 2.87
C ALA A 99 -3.11 -13.59 1.84
N THR A 100 -3.42 -13.22 0.60
CA THR A 100 -3.73 -14.18 -0.47
C THR A 100 -2.49 -14.79 -1.12
N ASP A 101 -1.32 -14.12 -1.02
CA ASP A 101 -0.01 -14.62 -1.44
C ASP A 101 1.10 -14.08 -0.52
N PRO A 102 1.15 -14.54 0.75
CA PRO A 102 2.05 -13.96 1.76
C PRO A 102 3.52 -14.29 1.53
N PHE A 103 3.81 -15.32 0.76
CA PHE A 103 5.15 -15.86 0.56
C PHE A 103 5.70 -15.63 -0.84
N GLY A 104 4.95 -14.99 -1.76
CA GLY A 104 5.40 -14.66 -3.11
C GLY A 104 5.90 -15.87 -3.89
N CYS A 105 5.15 -16.98 -3.86
CA CYS A 105 5.53 -18.30 -4.41
C CYS A 105 6.82 -18.87 -3.80
N GLY A 106 7.28 -18.39 -2.65
CA GLY A 106 8.44 -18.89 -1.90
C GLY A 106 9.81 -18.62 -2.55
N HIS A 107 9.87 -17.88 -3.66
CA HIS A 107 11.10 -17.65 -4.40
C HIS A 107 11.29 -16.17 -4.75
N LEU A 108 12.57 -15.80 -4.90
CA LEU A 108 12.96 -14.49 -5.41
C LEU A 108 12.60 -14.36 -6.89
N PHE A 109 12.30 -13.11 -7.30
CA PHE A 109 12.16 -12.78 -8.71
C PHE A 109 13.46 -13.14 -9.50
N PRO A 110 13.37 -13.72 -10.72
CA PRO A 110 12.16 -13.95 -11.53
C PRO A 110 11.45 -15.30 -11.29
N ARG A 111 11.97 -16.21 -10.46
CA ARG A 111 11.38 -17.52 -10.20
C ARG A 111 10.09 -17.44 -9.37
N GLY A 112 10.00 -16.48 -8.49
CA GLY A 112 8.82 -16.14 -7.68
C GLY A 112 8.61 -14.63 -7.64
N MET A 113 7.83 -14.16 -6.69
CA MET A 113 7.42 -12.76 -6.59
C MET A 113 8.16 -11.99 -5.49
N LEU A 114 9.08 -12.61 -4.76
CA LEU A 114 9.83 -11.94 -3.70
C LEU A 114 10.91 -11.02 -4.29
N ARG A 115 11.02 -9.80 -3.77
CA ARG A 115 12.11 -8.84 -4.08
C ARG A 115 13.34 -9.10 -3.22
N GLU A 116 13.15 -9.69 -2.04
CA GLU A 116 14.19 -10.08 -1.09
C GLU A 116 13.73 -11.29 -0.27
N PRO A 117 14.65 -12.03 0.38
CA PRO A 117 14.27 -13.14 1.24
C PRO A 117 13.31 -12.72 2.35
N LEU A 118 12.39 -13.61 2.74
CA LEU A 118 11.39 -13.35 3.77
C LEU A 118 12.01 -12.95 5.12
N GLY A 119 13.20 -13.46 5.45
CA GLY A 119 13.96 -13.03 6.63
C GLY A 119 14.30 -11.53 6.66
N GLY A 120 14.19 -10.83 5.52
CA GLY A 120 14.28 -9.37 5.46
C GLY A 120 13.21 -8.65 6.27
N LEU A 121 12.07 -9.32 6.56
CA LEU A 121 11.03 -8.82 7.48
C LEU A 121 11.55 -8.51 8.89
N ALA A 122 12.64 -9.14 9.32
CA ALA A 122 13.25 -8.85 10.62
C ALA A 122 13.67 -7.37 10.80
N ARG A 123 13.74 -6.59 9.71
CA ARG A 123 13.99 -5.15 9.75
C ARG A 123 12.74 -4.31 9.93
N ALA A 124 11.56 -4.90 9.71
CA ALA A 124 10.30 -4.19 9.85
C ALA A 124 9.97 -3.93 11.32
N HIS A 125 9.41 -2.77 11.61
CA HIS A 125 8.84 -2.46 12.91
C HIS A 125 7.39 -2.94 13.01
N ALA A 126 6.67 -2.88 11.88
CA ALA A 126 5.30 -3.36 11.79
C ALA A 126 5.06 -4.14 10.49
N VAL A 127 4.21 -5.16 10.57
CA VAL A 127 3.68 -5.87 9.41
C VAL A 127 2.17 -5.72 9.38
N VAL A 128 1.65 -5.34 8.22
CA VAL A 128 0.21 -5.26 7.97
C VAL A 128 -0.17 -6.35 6.99
N LEU A 129 -0.93 -7.34 7.46
CA LEU A 129 -1.53 -8.36 6.61
C LEU A 129 -2.71 -7.75 5.87
N THR A 130 -2.53 -7.42 4.61
CA THR A 130 -3.56 -6.82 3.75
C THR A 130 -4.48 -7.88 3.18
N ARG A 131 -5.69 -7.51 2.75
CA ARG A 131 -6.73 -8.45 2.28
C ARG A 131 -7.01 -9.58 3.28
N ALA A 132 -6.90 -9.29 4.56
CA ALA A 132 -7.10 -10.26 5.62
C ALA A 132 -8.53 -10.85 5.61
N ASP A 133 -9.49 -10.09 5.10
CA ASP A 133 -10.89 -10.50 4.90
C ASP A 133 -11.10 -11.51 3.75
N ALA A 134 -10.09 -11.74 2.92
CA ALA A 134 -10.15 -12.66 1.79
C ALA A 134 -9.76 -14.11 2.15
N ILE A 135 -9.34 -14.35 3.38
CA ILE A 135 -8.93 -15.66 3.89
C ILE A 135 -9.52 -15.95 5.28
N GLU A 136 -9.61 -17.23 5.63
CA GLU A 136 -10.15 -17.67 6.91
C GLU A 136 -9.29 -17.23 8.11
N PRO A 137 -9.91 -17.01 9.31
CA PRO A 137 -9.21 -16.59 10.52
C PRO A 137 -8.03 -17.48 10.91
N ASP A 138 -8.18 -18.79 10.79
CA ASP A 138 -7.14 -19.75 11.13
C ASP A 138 -5.95 -19.60 10.20
N ARG A 139 -6.20 -19.47 8.92
CA ARG A 139 -5.16 -19.24 7.94
C ARG A 139 -4.38 -17.94 8.19
N ARG A 140 -5.06 -16.88 8.64
CA ARG A 140 -4.38 -15.63 9.05
C ARG A 140 -3.41 -15.87 10.21
N ARG A 141 -3.81 -16.64 11.22
CA ARG A 141 -2.96 -16.97 12.37
C ARG A 141 -1.73 -17.77 11.95
N GLU A 142 -1.93 -18.78 11.08
CA GLU A 142 -0.84 -19.57 10.53
C GLU A 142 0.18 -18.72 9.76
N ILE A 143 -0.28 -17.81 8.90
CA ILE A 143 0.59 -16.91 8.13
C ILE A 143 1.41 -16.02 9.08
N VAL A 144 0.77 -15.41 10.06
CA VAL A 144 1.45 -14.54 11.03
C VAL A 144 2.49 -15.34 11.82
N ALA A 145 2.15 -16.54 12.30
CA ALA A 145 3.08 -17.40 13.01
C ALA A 145 4.28 -17.78 12.15
N ALA A 146 4.06 -18.23 10.91
CA ALA A 146 5.12 -18.60 9.99
C ALA A 146 6.06 -17.42 9.66
N LEU A 147 5.51 -16.22 9.45
CA LEU A 147 6.31 -15.03 9.19
C LEU A 147 7.09 -14.59 10.44
N ALA A 148 6.48 -14.68 11.63
CA ALA A 148 7.13 -14.36 12.90
C ALA A 148 8.30 -15.31 13.18
N ASP A 149 8.14 -16.59 12.95
CA ASP A 149 9.20 -17.60 13.10
C ASP A 149 10.40 -17.31 12.18
N LEU A 150 10.15 -16.91 10.93
CA LEU A 150 11.19 -16.52 9.98
C LEU A 150 11.97 -15.25 10.42
N CYS A 151 11.33 -14.35 11.16
CA CYS A 151 11.93 -13.12 11.63
C CYS A 151 12.72 -13.31 12.94
N GLY A 152 12.39 -14.33 13.73
CA GLY A 152 12.95 -14.57 15.04
C GLY A 152 12.70 -13.43 16.03
N ARG A 153 13.52 -13.35 17.10
CA ARG A 153 13.36 -12.35 18.19
C ARG A 153 13.54 -10.88 17.76
N ARG A 154 14.15 -10.62 16.63
CA ARG A 154 14.38 -9.26 16.09
C ARG A 154 13.30 -8.84 15.10
N GLY A 155 12.26 -9.64 14.95
CA GLY A 155 11.17 -9.39 14.02
C GLY A 155 10.26 -8.22 14.43
N PRO A 156 9.22 -7.98 13.62
CA PRO A 156 8.25 -6.91 13.82
C PRO A 156 7.60 -6.98 15.20
N GLN A 157 7.50 -5.81 15.86
CA GLN A 157 6.86 -5.67 17.16
C GLN A 157 5.33 -5.54 17.03
N VAL A 158 4.86 -5.09 15.88
CA VAL A 158 3.43 -4.85 15.61
C VAL A 158 2.98 -5.70 14.43
N TRP A 159 1.90 -6.43 14.65
CA TRP A 159 1.19 -7.19 13.63
C TRP A 159 -0.23 -6.67 13.53
N ALA A 160 -0.61 -6.19 12.36
CA ALA A 160 -1.94 -5.67 12.11
C ALA A 160 -2.60 -6.37 10.91
N GLN A 161 -3.91 -6.31 10.84
CA GLN A 161 -4.70 -6.82 9.72
C GLN A 161 -5.46 -5.68 9.07
N ALA A 162 -5.53 -5.66 7.75
CA ALA A 162 -6.26 -4.68 6.98
C ALA A 162 -7.16 -5.37 5.95
N ALA A 163 -8.38 -4.88 5.87
CA ALA A 163 -9.34 -5.25 4.84
C ALA A 163 -9.54 -4.11 3.86
N HIS A 164 -9.79 -4.42 2.59
CA HIS A 164 -10.12 -3.44 1.58
C HIS A 164 -11.64 -3.25 1.56
N ALA A 165 -12.10 -2.17 2.20
CA ALA A 165 -13.53 -1.86 2.27
C ALA A 165 -13.84 -0.64 1.39
N PRO A 166 -14.78 -0.73 0.43
CA PRO A 166 -15.27 0.43 -0.28
C PRO A 166 -16.03 1.32 0.69
N HIS A 167 -15.89 2.64 0.55
CA HIS A 167 -16.60 3.61 1.38
C HIS A 167 -17.76 4.28 0.65
N ARG A 168 -17.58 4.50 -0.66
CA ARG A 168 -18.55 5.24 -1.49
C ARG A 168 -18.31 4.94 -2.98
N LEU A 169 -19.32 5.19 -3.77
CA LEU A 169 -19.21 5.27 -5.21
C LEU A 169 -19.04 6.74 -5.60
N ARG A 170 -18.27 7.02 -6.64
CA ARG A 170 -18.10 8.35 -7.18
C ARG A 170 -18.37 8.34 -8.67
N THR A 171 -19.25 9.24 -9.12
CA THR A 171 -19.53 9.42 -10.55
C THR A 171 -18.39 10.18 -11.24
N THR A 172 -18.34 10.15 -12.56
CA THR A 172 -17.38 10.94 -13.36
C THR A 172 -17.54 12.45 -13.14
N SER A 173 -18.76 12.91 -12.79
CA SER A 173 -19.03 14.31 -12.41
C SER A 173 -18.62 14.64 -10.96
N GLY A 174 -18.03 13.69 -10.22
CA GLY A 174 -17.61 13.88 -8.83
C GLY A 174 -18.70 13.68 -7.78
N ARG A 175 -19.95 13.42 -8.17
CA ARG A 175 -21.04 13.16 -7.22
C ARG A 175 -20.80 11.84 -6.49
N GLU A 176 -20.98 11.85 -5.16
CA GLU A 176 -20.91 10.66 -4.33
C GLU A 176 -22.27 9.95 -4.29
N LEU A 177 -22.22 8.63 -4.35
CA LEU A 177 -23.36 7.74 -4.23
C LEU A 177 -23.11 6.73 -3.12
N PRO A 178 -24.13 6.30 -2.41
CA PRO A 178 -24.02 5.25 -1.42
C PRO A 178 -23.70 3.90 -2.10
N LEU A 179 -23.10 2.98 -1.33
CA LEU A 179 -22.63 1.69 -1.87
C LEU A 179 -23.78 0.81 -2.36
N ASP A 180 -24.96 0.94 -1.79
CA ASP A 180 -26.15 0.18 -2.17
C ASP A 180 -26.75 0.60 -3.53
N ALA A 181 -26.28 1.71 -4.09
CA ALA A 181 -26.72 2.16 -5.43
C ALA A 181 -26.42 1.14 -6.55
N VAL A 182 -25.48 0.20 -6.35
CA VAL A 182 -25.19 -0.88 -7.31
C VAL A 182 -25.89 -2.19 -7.00
N ARG A 183 -26.60 -2.28 -5.88
CA ARG A 183 -27.27 -3.52 -5.47
C ARG A 183 -28.38 -3.91 -6.44
N GLY A 184 -28.32 -5.14 -6.96
CA GLY A 184 -29.25 -5.67 -7.96
C GLY A 184 -29.12 -5.04 -9.34
N GLN A 185 -28.12 -4.18 -9.56
CA GLN A 185 -27.89 -3.57 -10.86
C GLN A 185 -26.96 -4.43 -11.71
N ARG A 186 -27.28 -4.56 -13.00
CA ARG A 186 -26.37 -5.12 -13.98
C ARG A 186 -25.29 -4.07 -14.30
N VAL A 187 -24.05 -4.36 -13.94
CA VAL A 187 -22.94 -3.43 -14.13
C VAL A 187 -21.87 -4.02 -15.05
N ALA A 188 -21.37 -3.22 -15.98
CA ALA A 188 -20.13 -3.52 -16.68
C ALA A 188 -18.98 -2.91 -15.90
N ALA A 189 -18.00 -3.74 -15.51
CA ALA A 189 -16.86 -3.30 -14.70
C ALA A 189 -15.56 -3.48 -15.47
N PHE A 190 -14.68 -2.47 -15.41
CA PHE A 190 -13.33 -2.54 -15.93
C PHE A 190 -12.34 -1.94 -14.90
N CYS A 191 -11.13 -2.44 -14.88
CA CYS A 191 -10.10 -1.94 -13.97
C CYS A 191 -8.69 -2.19 -14.54
N GLY A 192 -7.74 -1.33 -14.16
CA GLY A 192 -6.32 -1.47 -14.46
C GLY A 192 -5.50 -1.70 -13.19
N ILE A 193 -5.95 -2.60 -12.30
CA ILE A 193 -5.30 -2.85 -11.01
C ILE A 193 -4.62 -4.22 -10.97
N GLY A 194 -3.63 -4.38 -10.09
CA GLY A 194 -2.84 -5.61 -9.96
C GLY A 194 -3.61 -6.85 -9.51
N ASN A 195 -4.85 -6.71 -8.96
CA ASN A 195 -5.71 -7.83 -8.58
C ASN A 195 -7.17 -7.62 -9.01
N PRO A 196 -7.48 -7.83 -10.31
CA PRO A 196 -8.85 -7.67 -10.83
C PRO A 196 -9.88 -8.56 -10.15
N ALA A 197 -9.49 -9.78 -9.72
CA ALA A 197 -10.36 -10.70 -9.03
C ALA A 197 -10.86 -10.14 -7.67
N ALA A 198 -10.03 -9.38 -6.97
CA ALA A 198 -10.44 -8.71 -5.73
C ALA A 198 -11.48 -7.62 -5.99
N PHE A 199 -11.34 -6.86 -7.08
CA PHE A 199 -12.31 -5.84 -7.48
C PHE A 199 -13.67 -6.48 -7.82
N ARG A 200 -13.66 -7.56 -8.61
CA ARG A 200 -14.87 -8.31 -8.91
C ARG A 200 -15.58 -8.79 -7.64
N ARG A 201 -14.87 -9.46 -6.72
CA ARG A 201 -15.44 -9.89 -5.43
C ARG A 201 -16.02 -8.73 -4.63
N THR A 202 -15.43 -7.54 -4.70
CA THR A 202 -15.96 -6.35 -4.03
C THR A 202 -17.32 -5.96 -4.60
N LEU A 203 -17.48 -5.92 -5.94
CA LEU A 203 -18.76 -5.62 -6.59
C LEU A 203 -19.82 -6.68 -6.27
N GLU A 204 -19.45 -7.97 -6.33
CA GLU A 204 -20.34 -9.07 -5.95
C GLU A 204 -20.83 -8.96 -4.50
N ARG A 205 -19.94 -8.60 -3.55
CA ARG A 205 -20.33 -8.36 -2.15
C ARG A 205 -21.25 -7.15 -1.97
N LEU A 206 -21.15 -6.15 -2.84
CA LEU A 206 -22.07 -5.01 -2.86
C LEU A 206 -23.42 -5.36 -3.51
N GLY A 207 -23.56 -6.58 -4.03
CA GLY A 207 -24.79 -7.06 -4.66
C GLY A 207 -24.95 -6.59 -6.11
N ALA A 208 -23.89 -6.22 -6.80
CA ALA A 208 -23.93 -5.99 -8.25
C ALA A 208 -24.08 -7.33 -9.01
N CYS A 209 -24.80 -7.29 -10.14
CA CYS A 209 -25.06 -8.44 -11.00
C CYS A 209 -24.29 -8.32 -12.33
#